data_f952e046d36cea0faf3d40f491c4c0b7
#
_entry.id   f952e046d36cea0faf3d40f491c4c0b7
#
_cell.length_a   1.000
_cell.length_b   1.000
_cell.length_c   1.000
_cell.angle_alpha   90.00
_cell.angle_beta   90.00
_cell.angle_gamma   90.00
#
_symmetry.space_group_name_H-M   'P 1'
#
loop_
_entity.id
_entity.type
_entity.pdbx_description
1 polymer ?
#
loop_
_entity_poly.entity_id
_entity_poly.type
_entity_poly.pdbx_seq_one_letter_code
_entity_poly.pdbx_strand_id
1 'polypeptide(L)'
;MTTPLAGRPLLDAHVNSPDVLAGLQRAFNLYEDALVHNKVDVLDALFWDSVHTLRYGAKENLNGYSEIKAFRASRPSVGLSRDILDCHIVTFGSSAGVANITFRRAGEPRVGRQSQTWVKFDMDFADGWRVVSAHVSWMDL
;
A
#
# COMPACT_ATOMS: atom_id res chain seq x y z
N MET A 1 30.56 -3.99 4.40
CA MET A 1 30.88 -3.64 3.01
C MET A 1 29.70 -3.95 2.10
N THR A 2 29.17 -2.98 1.44
CA THR A 2 28.08 -3.21 0.52
C THR A 2 28.59 -3.82 -0.77
N THR A 3 27.78 -4.67 -1.38
CA THR A 3 28.12 -5.24 -2.66
C THR A 3 27.94 -4.22 -3.79
N PRO A 4 28.91 -4.09 -4.68
CA PRO A 4 28.78 -3.19 -5.83
C PRO A 4 27.74 -3.67 -6.85
N LEU A 5 27.28 -4.93 -6.79
CA LEU A 5 26.30 -5.47 -7.74
C LEU A 5 24.91 -4.85 -7.57
N ALA A 6 24.58 -4.36 -6.39
CA ALA A 6 23.25 -3.82 -6.12
C ALA A 6 22.99 -2.49 -6.84
N GLY A 7 24.02 -1.72 -7.09
CA GLY A 7 23.87 -0.40 -7.67
C GLY A 7 23.20 0.60 -6.72
N ARG A 8 23.00 1.80 -7.19
CA ARG A 8 22.40 2.89 -6.43
C ARG A 8 21.27 3.50 -7.23
N PRO A 9 20.16 3.88 -6.57
CA PRO A 9 19.11 4.64 -7.25
C PRO A 9 19.68 5.95 -7.81
N LEU A 10 19.30 6.28 -9.03
CA LEU A 10 19.83 7.48 -9.69
C LEU A 10 19.15 8.76 -9.25
N LEU A 11 17.89 8.66 -8.75
CA LEU A 11 17.15 9.86 -8.40
C LEU A 11 17.80 10.55 -7.19
N ASP A 12 17.31 10.33 -6.04
CA ASP A 12 17.77 10.97 -4.82
C ASP A 12 18.63 10.01 -4.01
N ALA A 13 19.32 9.20 -4.50
CA ALA A 13 20.35 8.31 -3.98
C ALA A 13 20.15 7.66 -2.60
N HIS A 14 19.17 8.07 -1.80
CA HIS A 14 18.97 7.54 -0.45
C HIS A 14 17.90 6.46 -0.41
N VAL A 15 18.24 5.31 0.15
CA VAL A 15 17.31 4.23 0.43
C VAL A 15 17.05 4.25 1.94
N ASN A 16 15.77 4.27 2.32
CA ASN A 16 15.36 4.22 3.72
C ASN A 16 15.92 5.34 4.58
N SER A 17 15.89 6.59 4.07
CA SER A 17 16.17 7.75 4.93
C SER A 17 15.23 7.68 6.14
N PRO A 18 15.74 7.81 7.38
CA PRO A 18 14.93 7.52 8.58
C PRO A 18 13.60 8.26 8.67
N ASP A 19 13.61 9.56 8.35
CA ASP A 19 12.40 10.37 8.42
C ASP A 19 11.38 9.97 7.35
N VAL A 20 11.87 9.68 6.15
CA VAL A 20 11.01 9.28 5.02
C VAL A 20 10.39 7.91 5.30
N LEU A 21 11.19 6.97 5.75
CA LEU A 21 10.72 5.63 6.10
C LEU A 21 9.68 5.69 7.21
N ALA A 22 9.94 6.47 8.27
CA ALA A 22 8.99 6.63 9.37
C ALA A 22 7.67 7.24 8.89
N GLY A 23 7.72 8.22 7.98
CA GLY A 23 6.53 8.83 7.41
C GLY A 23 5.67 7.85 6.63
N LEU A 24 6.30 7.03 5.79
CA LEU A 24 5.58 6.00 5.03
C LEU A 24 5.02 4.91 5.96
N GLN A 25 5.76 4.51 6.98
CA GLN A 25 5.27 3.55 7.96
C GLN A 25 4.01 4.05 8.65
N ARG A 26 3.97 5.34 9.03
CA ARG A 26 2.75 5.94 9.62
C ARG A 26 1.58 5.92 8.65
N ALA A 27 1.81 6.26 7.38
CA ALA A 27 0.76 6.22 6.36
C ALA A 27 0.25 4.80 6.14
N PHE A 28 1.16 3.83 6.08
CA PHE A 28 0.79 2.42 5.94
C PHE A 28 -0.04 1.93 7.13
N ASN A 29 0.32 2.33 8.34
CA ASN A 29 -0.44 1.97 9.54
C ASN A 29 -1.85 2.58 9.52
N LEU A 30 -1.99 3.80 9.03
CA LEU A 30 -3.30 4.41 8.81
C LEU A 30 -4.14 3.59 7.83
N TYR A 31 -3.49 3.12 6.76
CA TYR A 31 -4.15 2.29 5.76
C TYR A 31 -4.66 0.98 6.38
N GLU A 32 -3.82 0.27 7.11
CA GLU A 32 -4.20 -0.99 7.75
C GLU A 32 -5.35 -0.81 8.74
N ASP A 33 -5.28 0.21 9.58
CA ASP A 33 -6.34 0.52 10.53
C ASP A 33 -7.65 0.83 9.80
N ALA A 34 -7.58 1.63 8.75
CA ALA A 34 -8.75 1.99 7.97
C ALA A 34 -9.35 0.77 7.26
N LEU A 35 -8.52 -0.14 6.79
CA LEU A 35 -8.98 -1.35 6.11
C LEU A 35 -9.73 -2.27 7.06
N VAL A 36 -9.13 -2.64 8.19
CA VAL A 36 -9.72 -3.63 9.10
C VAL A 36 -10.95 -3.09 9.81
N HIS A 37 -11.06 -1.77 9.96
CA HIS A 37 -12.23 -1.12 10.57
C HIS A 37 -13.19 -0.51 9.54
N ASN A 38 -12.96 -0.78 8.26
CA ASN A 38 -13.77 -0.30 7.13
C ASN A 38 -14.00 1.22 7.16
N LYS A 39 -12.96 1.98 7.43
CA LYS A 39 -13.00 3.44 7.39
C LYS A 39 -12.85 3.90 5.94
N VAL A 40 -13.94 3.86 5.20
CA VAL A 40 -13.94 4.07 3.74
C VAL A 40 -13.40 5.44 3.37
N ASP A 41 -13.78 6.48 4.08
CA ASP A 41 -13.30 7.84 3.79
C ASP A 41 -11.78 7.96 3.92
N VAL A 42 -11.20 7.30 4.92
CA VAL A 42 -9.74 7.30 5.12
C VAL A 42 -9.05 6.51 4.02
N LEU A 43 -9.60 5.35 3.66
CA LEU A 43 -9.05 4.56 2.55
C LEU A 43 -9.08 5.37 1.25
N ASP A 44 -10.19 6.04 0.96
CA ASP A 44 -10.29 6.86 -0.24
C ASP A 44 -9.27 8.01 -0.22
N ALA A 45 -9.06 8.63 0.94
CA ALA A 45 -8.10 9.72 1.08
C ALA A 45 -6.64 9.25 0.93
N LEU A 46 -6.35 7.97 1.18
CA LEU A 46 -5.00 7.43 1.07
C LEU A 46 -4.64 6.96 -0.34
N PHE A 47 -5.60 6.89 -1.25
CA PHE A 47 -5.32 6.57 -2.65
C PHE A 47 -5.25 7.85 -3.47
N TRP A 48 -4.33 7.87 -4.43
CA TRP A 48 -4.15 9.02 -5.32
C TRP A 48 -5.38 9.16 -6.23
N ASP A 49 -5.99 10.33 -6.20
CA ASP A 49 -7.17 10.64 -7.04
C ASP A 49 -6.73 10.94 -8.46
N SER A 50 -6.54 9.89 -9.24
CA SER A 50 -6.02 9.98 -10.60
C SER A 50 -6.53 8.84 -11.45
N VAL A 51 -6.67 9.08 -12.75
CA VAL A 51 -6.97 8.03 -13.73
C VAL A 51 -5.81 7.02 -13.86
N HIS A 52 -4.63 7.37 -13.38
CA HIS A 52 -3.44 6.51 -13.44
C HIS A 52 -3.33 5.55 -12.26
N THR A 53 -4.13 5.72 -11.23
CA THR A 53 -4.08 4.86 -10.05
C THR A 53 -4.71 3.50 -10.38
N LEU A 54 -3.98 2.42 -10.07
CA LEU A 54 -4.44 1.07 -10.36
C LEU A 54 -4.53 0.25 -9.09
N ARG A 55 -5.52 -0.64 -9.03
CA ARG A 55 -5.60 -1.64 -7.98
C ARG A 55 -6.09 -2.97 -8.56
N TYR A 56 -5.23 -3.97 -8.49
CA TYR A 56 -5.59 -5.34 -8.85
C TYR A 56 -5.85 -6.12 -7.57
N GLY A 57 -7.08 -6.58 -7.41
CA GLY A 57 -7.45 -7.46 -6.32
C GLY A 57 -7.43 -8.92 -6.77
N ALA A 58 -7.84 -9.81 -5.88
CA ALA A 58 -7.84 -11.23 -6.18
C ALA A 58 -8.82 -11.59 -7.32
N LYS A 59 -9.86 -10.80 -7.51
CA LYS A 59 -10.94 -11.09 -8.46
C LYS A 59 -11.30 -9.92 -9.35
N GLU A 60 -10.65 -8.77 -9.21
CA GLU A 60 -11.04 -7.57 -9.94
C GLU A 60 -9.81 -6.77 -10.37
N ASN A 61 -9.94 -6.11 -11.51
CA ASN A 61 -8.99 -5.11 -11.97
C ASN A 61 -9.68 -3.76 -11.94
N LEU A 62 -9.17 -2.84 -11.12
CA LEU A 62 -9.73 -1.50 -10.96
C LEU A 62 -8.77 -0.50 -11.58
N ASN A 63 -9.24 0.18 -12.60
CA ASN A 63 -8.44 1.14 -13.37
C ASN A 63 -8.93 2.56 -13.08
N GLY A 64 -8.13 3.33 -12.39
CA GLY A 64 -8.46 4.68 -12.01
C GLY A 64 -9.13 4.79 -10.65
N TYR A 65 -8.95 5.94 -10.03
CA TYR A 65 -9.47 6.21 -8.70
C TYR A 65 -10.98 6.03 -8.59
N SER A 66 -11.73 6.45 -9.61
CA SER A 66 -13.20 6.35 -9.58
C SER A 66 -13.68 4.91 -9.45
N GLU A 67 -13.05 3.96 -10.16
CA GLU A 67 -13.38 2.55 -10.05
C GLU A 67 -13.02 1.98 -8.69
N ILE A 68 -11.88 2.38 -8.15
CA ILE A 68 -11.44 1.94 -6.82
C ILE A 68 -12.41 2.40 -5.75
N LYS A 69 -12.81 3.68 -5.81
CA LYS A 69 -13.76 4.26 -4.86
C LYS A 69 -15.13 3.58 -4.92
N ALA A 70 -15.64 3.35 -6.13
CA ALA A 70 -16.94 2.71 -6.34
C ALA A 70 -16.93 1.26 -5.81
N PHE A 71 -15.86 0.51 -6.08
CA PHE A 71 -15.70 -0.86 -5.60
C PHE A 71 -15.72 -0.89 -4.06
N ARG A 72 -14.97 0.00 -3.43
CA ARG A 72 -14.86 0.06 -1.98
C ARG A 72 -16.21 0.40 -1.34
N ALA A 73 -16.97 1.30 -1.94
CA ALA A 73 -18.28 1.69 -1.45
C ALA A 73 -19.29 0.53 -1.49
N SER A 74 -19.15 -0.39 -2.44
CA SER A 74 -20.05 -1.53 -2.61
C SER A 74 -19.58 -2.79 -1.86
N ARG A 75 -18.38 -2.78 -1.31
CA ARG A 75 -17.78 -3.95 -0.66
C ARG A 75 -18.42 -4.22 0.69
N PRO A 76 -18.70 -5.50 1.04
CA PRO A 76 -19.16 -5.83 2.39
C PRO A 76 -18.15 -5.39 3.45
N SER A 77 -18.66 -4.97 4.61
CA SER A 77 -17.84 -4.53 5.72
C SER A 77 -17.33 -5.67 6.61
N VAL A 78 -17.71 -6.91 6.32
CA VAL A 78 -17.31 -8.09 7.09
C VAL A 78 -16.12 -8.77 6.44
N GLY A 79 -15.34 -9.50 7.25
CA GLY A 79 -14.21 -10.29 6.75
C GLY A 79 -13.01 -9.47 6.33
N LEU A 80 -12.88 -8.23 6.79
CA LEU A 80 -11.77 -7.35 6.44
C LEU A 80 -10.59 -7.50 7.38
N SER A 81 -10.80 -8.04 8.57
CA SER A 81 -9.75 -8.23 9.56
C SER A 81 -8.73 -9.25 9.05
N ARG A 82 -7.45 -8.99 9.33
CA ARG A 82 -6.36 -9.86 8.89
C ARG A 82 -5.16 -9.73 9.80
N ASP A 83 -4.34 -10.79 9.84
CA ASP A 83 -3.08 -10.79 10.57
C ASP A 83 -1.93 -10.60 9.58
N ILE A 84 -1.09 -9.62 9.82
CA ILE A 84 0.10 -9.40 9.00
C ILE A 84 1.18 -10.35 9.47
N LEU A 85 1.69 -11.18 8.56
CA LEU A 85 2.76 -12.14 8.84
C LEU A 85 4.14 -11.50 8.62
N ASP A 86 4.32 -10.82 7.50
CA ASP A 86 5.54 -10.12 7.15
C ASP A 86 5.21 -8.74 6.60
N CYS A 87 6.06 -7.76 6.89
CA CYS A 87 5.90 -6.40 6.39
C CYS A 87 7.27 -5.86 6.00
N HIS A 88 7.42 -5.51 4.73
CA HIS A 88 8.66 -4.97 4.17
C HIS A 88 8.36 -3.65 3.49
N ILE A 89 8.82 -2.57 4.10
CA ILE A 89 8.67 -1.21 3.56
C ILE A 89 10.03 -0.69 3.21
N VAL A 90 10.16 -0.15 2.00
CA VAL A 90 11.39 0.47 1.53
C VAL A 90 11.05 1.80 0.87
N THR A 91 11.86 2.83 1.12
CA THR A 91 11.70 4.13 0.48
C THR A 91 12.90 4.44 -0.39
N PHE A 92 12.66 5.22 -1.45
CA PHE A 92 13.67 5.65 -2.40
C PHE A 92 13.57 7.17 -2.50
N GLY A 93 14.65 7.86 -2.13
CA GLY A 93 14.63 9.31 -2.08
C GLY A 93 13.70 9.82 -1.01
N SER A 94 13.05 10.95 -1.28
CA SER A 94 12.19 11.64 -0.30
C SER A 94 10.71 11.41 -0.51
N SER A 95 10.29 10.82 -1.64
CA SER A 95 8.89 10.85 -2.04
C SER A 95 8.35 9.58 -2.68
N ALA A 96 9.08 8.47 -2.63
CA ALA A 96 8.60 7.22 -3.19
C ALA A 96 8.92 6.05 -2.27
N GLY A 97 8.04 5.05 -2.26
CA GLY A 97 8.27 3.85 -1.47
C GLY A 97 7.35 2.72 -1.86
N VAL A 98 7.69 1.54 -1.38
CA VAL A 98 6.93 0.31 -1.63
C VAL A 98 6.69 -0.38 -0.31
N ALA A 99 5.45 -0.84 -0.10
CA ALA A 99 5.07 -1.64 1.06
C ALA A 99 4.60 -3.01 0.58
N ASN A 100 5.29 -4.05 1.01
CA ASN A 100 4.95 -5.44 0.69
C ASN A 100 4.61 -6.17 1.98
N ILE A 101 3.48 -6.85 1.99
CA ILE A 101 3.09 -7.66 3.14
C ILE A 101 2.63 -9.04 2.70
N THR A 102 2.74 -9.99 3.61
CA THR A 102 1.97 -11.23 3.57
C THR A 102 1.01 -11.22 4.75
N PHE A 103 -0.13 -11.85 4.59
CA PHE A 103 -1.17 -11.82 5.61
C PHE A 103 -2.06 -13.05 5.57
N ARG A 104 -2.80 -13.27 6.67
CA ARG A 104 -3.81 -14.32 6.76
C ARG A 104 -5.14 -13.72 7.18
N ARG A 105 -6.21 -14.31 6.64
CA ARG A 105 -7.57 -14.03 7.09
C ARG A 105 -8.17 -15.28 7.73
N ALA A 106 -9.03 -15.07 8.72
CA ALA A 106 -9.77 -16.17 9.34
C ALA A 106 -10.60 -16.90 8.29
N GLY A 107 -10.53 -18.22 8.27
CA GLY A 107 -11.29 -19.03 7.34
C GLY A 107 -10.70 -19.14 5.94
N GLU A 108 -9.57 -18.50 5.65
CA GLU A 108 -8.89 -18.58 4.36
C GLU A 108 -7.57 -19.36 4.55
N PRO A 109 -7.45 -20.55 3.95
CA PRO A 109 -6.23 -21.37 4.13
C PRO A 109 -5.00 -20.83 3.39
N ARG A 110 -5.20 -20.02 2.34
CA ARG A 110 -4.08 -19.49 1.56
C ARG A 110 -3.47 -18.27 2.25
N VAL A 111 -2.25 -17.95 1.85
CA VAL A 111 -1.57 -16.72 2.31
C VAL A 111 -1.84 -15.60 1.32
N GLY A 112 -2.26 -14.45 1.83
CA GLY A 112 -2.42 -13.25 1.03
C GLY A 112 -1.09 -12.54 0.83
N ARG A 113 -0.92 -11.90 -0.33
CA ARG A 113 0.24 -11.08 -0.64
C ARG A 113 -0.27 -9.76 -1.18
N GLN A 114 0.28 -8.68 -0.67
CA GLN A 114 -0.09 -7.34 -1.11
C GLN A 114 1.15 -6.51 -1.36
N SER A 115 1.20 -5.85 -2.51
CA SER A 115 2.24 -4.88 -2.84
C SER A 115 1.57 -3.54 -3.12
N GLN A 116 2.11 -2.48 -2.52
CA GLN A 116 1.62 -1.13 -2.74
C GLN A 116 2.80 -0.23 -3.06
N THR A 117 2.63 0.57 -4.12
CA THR A 117 3.56 1.66 -4.41
C THR A 117 2.96 2.95 -3.90
N TRP A 118 3.75 3.68 -3.13
CA TRP A 118 3.35 4.93 -2.50
C TRP A 118 4.20 6.06 -3.04
N VAL A 119 3.56 7.22 -3.23
CA VAL A 119 4.25 8.46 -3.61
C VAL A 119 3.80 9.56 -2.66
N LYS A 120 4.73 10.41 -2.28
CA LYS A 120 4.44 11.56 -1.42
C LYS A 120 4.13 12.78 -2.30
N PHE A 121 2.98 13.38 -2.04
CA PHE A 121 2.50 14.56 -2.76
C PHE A 121 2.50 15.78 -1.84
N ASP A 122 2.33 16.94 -2.42
CA ASP A 122 2.18 18.20 -1.68
C ASP A 122 0.76 18.30 -1.13
N MET A 123 0.50 17.55 -0.08
CA MET A 123 -0.81 17.41 0.58
C MET A 123 -0.59 17.21 2.07
N ASP A 124 -1.56 17.61 2.88
CA ASP A 124 -1.42 17.59 4.35
C ASP A 124 -1.69 16.20 4.97
N PHE A 125 -2.81 15.59 4.61
CA PHE A 125 -3.22 14.35 5.26
C PHE A 125 -2.20 13.23 5.02
N ALA A 126 -1.86 12.50 6.07
CA ALA A 126 -0.89 11.38 6.03
C ALA A 126 0.46 11.82 5.46
N ASP A 127 0.86 13.06 5.74
CA ASP A 127 2.12 13.66 5.28
C ASP A 127 2.27 13.60 3.75
N GLY A 128 1.17 13.59 3.04
CA GLY A 128 1.15 13.58 1.58
C GLY A 128 1.27 12.21 0.93
N TRP A 129 1.46 11.15 1.70
CA TRP A 129 1.62 9.80 1.13
C TRP A 129 0.31 9.26 0.56
N ARG A 130 0.39 8.76 -0.68
CA ARG A 130 -0.76 8.18 -1.38
C ARG A 130 -0.36 6.90 -2.09
N VAL A 131 -1.25 5.91 -2.07
CA VAL A 131 -1.09 4.70 -2.88
C VAL A 131 -1.37 5.05 -4.33
N VAL A 132 -0.43 4.74 -5.21
CA VAL A 132 -0.59 4.96 -6.66
C VAL A 132 -0.78 3.67 -7.43
N SER A 133 -0.43 2.54 -6.84
CA SER A 133 -0.60 1.22 -7.43
C SER A 133 -0.67 0.18 -6.32
N ALA A 134 -1.59 -0.76 -6.44
CA ALA A 134 -1.74 -1.83 -5.46
C ALA A 134 -2.11 -3.15 -6.15
N HIS A 135 -1.62 -4.26 -5.59
CA HIS A 135 -1.91 -5.61 -6.08
C HIS A 135 -2.05 -6.57 -4.91
N VAL A 136 -3.12 -7.31 -4.89
CA VAL A 136 -3.38 -8.35 -3.89
C VAL A 136 -3.58 -9.68 -4.60
N SER A 137 -2.93 -10.72 -4.09
CA SER A 137 -3.07 -12.08 -4.62
C SER A 137 -3.07 -13.10 -3.47
N TRP A 138 -3.47 -14.32 -3.79
CA TRP A 138 -3.44 -15.44 -2.86
C TRP A 138 -2.41 -16.45 -3.32
N MET A 139 -1.69 -17.03 -2.36
CA MET A 139 -0.69 -18.06 -2.62
C MET A 139 -1.11 -19.33 -1.89
N ASP A 140 -1.20 -20.44 -2.63
CA ASP A 140 -1.43 -21.76 -2.04
C ASP A 140 -0.22 -22.18 -1.19
N LEU A 141 -0.49 -22.92 -0.14
CA LEU A 141 0.56 -23.42 0.74
C LEU A 141 1.07 -24.78 0.28
#